data_b0439f28afa37e012884eab6641c8299
#
_entry.id   b0439f28afa37e012884eab6641c8299
#
_cell.length_a   1.000
_cell.length_b   1.000
_cell.length_c   1.000
_cell.angle_alpha   90.00
_cell.angle_beta   90.00
_cell.angle_gamma   90.00
#
_symmetry.space_group_name_H-M   'P 1'
#
loop_
_entity.id
_entity.type
_entity.pdbx_description
1 polymer ?
#
loop_
_entity_poly.entity_id
_entity_poly.type
_entity_poly.pdbx_seq_one_letter_code
_entity_poly.pdbx_strand_id
1 'polypeptide(L)'
;MLDVLKIRDDFPMLKKTMHGKPLIYLDNGATTLKPQCVIDSVCDYLTNYSGNAHRGDYDLSHEVDTKFEYVRSIVADFIHCKPEEVVYTYGSSDSLNMVAFGYGMTHLKEGDEVLITLAEHASNTLPWFEVAKHTGAVSYTHLTLPTIRL
;
A
#
# COMPACT_ATOMS: atom_id res chain seq x y z
N MET A 1 23.41 -0.94 -17.60
CA MET A 1 23.59 -0.13 -16.37
C MET A 1 22.44 0.85 -16.29
N LEU A 2 21.82 1.02 -15.14
CA LEU A 2 20.69 1.94 -14.95
C LEU A 2 21.17 3.39 -15.11
N ASP A 3 20.51 4.17 -15.97
CA ASP A 3 20.82 5.60 -16.13
C ASP A 3 20.08 6.40 -15.05
N VAL A 4 20.74 6.58 -13.93
CA VAL A 4 20.19 7.26 -12.76
C VAL A 4 19.87 8.73 -13.05
N LEU A 5 20.65 9.42 -13.87
CA LEU A 5 20.43 10.83 -14.18
C LEU A 5 19.15 11.00 -15.01
N LYS A 6 18.98 10.15 -16.02
CA LYS A 6 17.76 10.14 -16.83
C LYS A 6 16.51 9.84 -15.99
N ILE A 7 16.58 8.87 -15.08
CA ILE A 7 15.46 8.55 -14.19
C ILE A 7 15.14 9.71 -13.25
N ARG A 8 16.15 10.41 -12.74
CA ARG A 8 15.94 11.59 -11.86
C ARG A 8 15.23 12.73 -12.57
N ASP A 9 15.37 12.86 -13.87
CA ASP A 9 14.70 13.89 -14.66
C ASP A 9 13.18 13.71 -14.70
N ASP A 10 12.69 12.49 -14.52
CA ASP A 10 11.26 12.16 -14.44
C ASP A 10 10.60 12.71 -13.15
N PHE A 11 11.40 13.10 -12.15
CA PHE A 11 10.90 13.56 -10.85
C PHE A 11 11.09 15.07 -10.67
N PRO A 12 10.05 15.90 -10.87
CA PRO A 12 10.16 17.38 -10.82
C PRO A 12 10.72 17.91 -9.50
N MET A 13 10.38 17.29 -8.38
CA MET A 13 10.90 17.70 -7.07
C MET A 13 12.42 17.60 -6.94
N LEU A 14 13.06 16.67 -7.65
CA LEU A 14 14.52 16.51 -7.61
C LEU A 14 15.26 17.64 -8.33
N LYS A 15 14.55 18.49 -9.09
CA LYS A 15 15.10 19.72 -9.71
C LYS A 15 15.22 20.88 -8.73
N LYS A 16 14.62 20.76 -7.53
CA LYS A 16 14.72 21.80 -6.48
C LYS A 16 16.12 21.84 -5.87
N THR A 17 16.47 23.02 -5.40
CA THR A 17 17.65 23.24 -4.57
C THR A 17 17.25 23.60 -3.15
N MET A 18 18.03 23.15 -2.16
CA MET A 18 17.90 23.53 -0.76
C MET A 18 19.25 24.08 -0.27
N HIS A 19 19.23 25.29 0.29
CA HIS A 19 20.43 25.97 0.75
C HIS A 19 21.52 26.08 -0.36
N GLY A 20 21.08 26.33 -1.61
CA GLY A 20 21.96 26.44 -2.77
C GLY A 20 22.58 25.14 -3.29
N LYS A 21 22.16 23.98 -2.77
CA LYS A 21 22.61 22.65 -3.19
C LYS A 21 21.46 21.84 -3.79
N PRO A 22 21.73 20.89 -4.70
CA PRO A 22 20.70 19.99 -5.22
C PRO A 22 20.01 19.23 -4.07
N LEU A 23 18.70 19.01 -4.23
CA LEU A 23 17.91 18.25 -3.24
C LEU A 23 18.42 16.81 -3.16
N ILE A 24 18.75 16.38 -1.93
CA ILE A 24 18.95 14.98 -1.56
C ILE A 24 17.74 14.57 -0.71
N TYR A 25 16.93 13.63 -1.25
CA TYR A 25 15.72 13.17 -0.59
C TYR A 25 15.88 11.71 -0.18
N LEU A 26 15.82 11.43 1.12
CA LEU A 26 16.04 10.11 1.71
C LEU A 26 14.84 9.59 2.52
N ASP A 27 13.70 10.26 2.42
CA ASP A 27 12.50 9.94 3.20
C ASP A 27 11.38 9.27 2.35
N ASN A 28 11.78 8.46 1.37
CA ASN A 28 10.82 7.72 0.54
C ASN A 28 9.99 6.70 1.32
N GLY A 29 10.48 6.24 2.48
CA GLY A 29 9.74 5.34 3.38
C GLY A 29 8.47 5.96 3.95
N ALA A 30 8.49 7.28 4.21
CA ALA A 30 7.32 8.02 4.65
C ALA A 30 6.48 8.52 3.47
N THR A 31 7.12 9.12 2.47
CA THR A 31 6.44 9.68 1.29
C THR A 31 7.34 9.59 0.07
N THR A 32 6.91 8.86 -0.94
CA THR A 32 7.62 8.74 -2.21
C THR A 32 7.37 9.97 -3.09
N LEU A 33 8.42 10.51 -3.70
CA LEU A 33 8.31 11.54 -4.71
C LEU A 33 7.51 11.03 -5.91
N LYS A 34 6.75 11.92 -6.55
CA LYS A 34 5.90 11.54 -7.68
C LYS A 34 6.63 11.87 -8.99
N PRO A 35 6.74 10.92 -9.92
CA PRO A 35 7.21 11.20 -11.27
C PRO A 35 6.19 12.05 -12.03
N GLN A 36 6.66 12.74 -13.07
CA GLN A 36 5.82 13.63 -13.88
C GLN A 36 4.60 12.92 -14.45
N CYS A 37 4.74 11.69 -14.94
CA CYS A 37 3.63 10.91 -15.49
C CYS A 37 2.48 10.68 -14.49
N VAL A 38 2.78 10.51 -13.20
CA VAL A 38 1.76 10.39 -12.16
C VAL A 38 1.05 11.71 -11.92
N ILE A 39 1.81 12.83 -11.90
CA ILE A 39 1.24 14.17 -11.76
C ILE A 39 0.30 14.46 -12.92
N ASP A 40 0.74 14.19 -14.16
CA ASP A 40 -0.04 14.41 -15.37
C ASP A 40 -1.32 13.56 -15.38
N SER A 41 -1.24 12.29 -14.97
CA SER A 41 -2.41 11.41 -14.89
C SER A 41 -3.44 11.89 -13.86
N VAL A 42 -3.00 12.40 -12.72
CA VAL A 42 -3.91 12.98 -11.72
C VAL A 42 -4.57 14.26 -12.25
N CYS A 43 -3.79 15.13 -12.91
CA CYS A 43 -4.32 16.33 -13.54
C CYS A 43 -5.32 16.01 -14.66
N ASP A 44 -5.01 15.02 -15.50
CA ASP A 44 -5.89 14.54 -16.57
C ASP A 44 -7.22 14.00 -16.00
N TYR A 45 -7.16 13.15 -14.98
CA TYR A 45 -8.35 12.68 -14.28
C TYR A 45 -9.23 13.82 -13.78
N LEU A 46 -8.64 14.75 -13.03
CA LEU A 46 -9.38 15.87 -12.43
C LEU A 46 -9.95 16.84 -13.46
N THR A 47 -9.32 16.97 -14.61
CA THR A 47 -9.70 17.92 -15.65
C THR A 47 -10.72 17.34 -16.64
N ASN A 48 -10.55 16.05 -17.01
CA ASN A 48 -11.22 15.52 -18.19
C ASN A 48 -12.27 14.44 -17.89
N TYR A 49 -12.09 13.62 -16.83
CA TYR A 49 -13.00 12.49 -16.59
C TYR A 49 -13.25 12.17 -15.11
N SER A 50 -13.22 13.20 -14.25
CA SER A 50 -13.56 13.07 -12.83
C SER A 50 -15.04 12.76 -12.66
N GLY A 51 -15.43 11.48 -12.75
CA GLY A 51 -16.79 10.98 -12.62
C GLY A 51 -16.96 10.07 -11.41
N ASN A 52 -18.22 9.69 -11.13
CA ASN A 52 -18.54 8.77 -10.04
C ASN A 52 -18.37 7.33 -10.50
N ALA A 53 -17.27 6.68 -10.08
CA ALA A 53 -16.99 5.30 -10.41
C ALA A 53 -18.06 4.34 -9.85
N HIS A 54 -18.43 3.30 -10.63
CA HIS A 54 -19.30 2.17 -10.28
C HIS A 54 -20.77 2.52 -9.92
N ARG A 55 -21.21 3.76 -10.06
CA ARG A 55 -22.56 4.17 -9.66
C ARG A 55 -23.28 5.09 -10.66
N GLY A 56 -22.62 5.48 -11.73
CA GLY A 56 -23.21 6.36 -12.74
C GLY A 56 -23.62 5.58 -13.99
N ASP A 57 -24.78 5.91 -14.55
CA ASP A 57 -25.25 5.38 -15.83
C ASP A 57 -25.14 6.47 -16.92
N TYR A 58 -23.91 6.97 -17.13
CA TYR A 58 -23.57 7.99 -18.12
C TYR A 58 -22.13 7.82 -18.60
N ASP A 59 -21.83 8.33 -19.78
CA ASP A 59 -20.58 8.06 -20.51
C ASP A 59 -19.32 8.34 -19.69
N LEU A 60 -19.29 9.45 -18.96
CA LEU A 60 -18.13 9.82 -18.13
C LEU A 60 -17.90 8.81 -16.97
N SER A 61 -18.96 8.26 -16.37
CA SER A 61 -18.86 7.23 -15.35
C SER A 61 -18.30 5.93 -15.94
N HIS A 62 -18.79 5.53 -17.12
CA HIS A 62 -18.28 4.35 -17.82
C HIS A 62 -16.82 4.50 -18.23
N GLU A 63 -16.39 5.71 -18.61
CA GLU A 63 -14.97 5.97 -18.91
C GLU A 63 -14.10 5.77 -17.66
N VAL A 64 -14.53 6.30 -16.51
CA VAL A 64 -13.82 6.13 -15.23
C VAL A 64 -13.76 4.66 -14.85
N ASP A 65 -14.86 3.93 -14.94
CA ASP A 65 -14.93 2.51 -14.61
C ASP A 65 -13.97 1.68 -15.48
N THR A 66 -13.98 1.95 -16.77
CA THR A 66 -13.11 1.26 -17.73
C THR A 66 -11.64 1.48 -17.37
N LYS A 67 -11.24 2.72 -17.10
CA LYS A 67 -9.87 3.05 -16.71
C LYS A 67 -9.48 2.43 -15.36
N PHE A 68 -10.41 2.45 -14.39
CA PHE A 68 -10.19 1.89 -13.06
C PHE A 68 -9.94 0.38 -13.12
N GLU A 69 -10.77 -0.36 -13.84
CA GLU A 69 -10.62 -1.81 -13.99
C GLU A 69 -9.40 -2.18 -14.86
N TYR A 70 -9.06 -1.36 -15.85
CA TYR A 70 -7.83 -1.54 -16.62
C TYR A 70 -6.58 -1.40 -15.75
N VAL A 71 -6.52 -0.39 -14.86
CA VAL A 71 -5.41 -0.24 -13.92
C VAL A 71 -5.36 -1.40 -12.93
N ARG A 72 -6.53 -1.92 -12.50
CA ARG A 72 -6.60 -3.10 -11.65
C ARG A 72 -5.93 -4.31 -12.31
N SER A 73 -6.19 -4.55 -13.59
CA SER A 73 -5.55 -5.65 -14.32
C SER A 73 -4.04 -5.47 -14.45
N ILE A 74 -3.55 -4.24 -14.68
CA ILE A 74 -2.10 -3.95 -14.69
C ILE A 74 -1.45 -4.30 -13.35
N VAL A 75 -2.09 -3.90 -12.24
CA VAL A 75 -1.57 -4.22 -10.90
C VAL A 75 -1.58 -5.72 -10.65
N ALA A 76 -2.67 -6.40 -11.02
CA ALA A 76 -2.81 -7.85 -10.89
C ALA A 76 -1.71 -8.59 -11.66
N ASP A 77 -1.45 -8.21 -12.90
CA ASP A 77 -0.38 -8.78 -13.71
C ASP A 77 1.00 -8.55 -13.08
N PHE A 78 1.24 -7.35 -12.55
CA PHE A 78 2.52 -7.00 -11.91
C PHE A 78 2.81 -7.82 -10.66
N ILE A 79 1.80 -8.11 -9.84
CA ILE A 79 1.94 -8.90 -8.60
C ILE A 79 1.58 -10.38 -8.79
N HIS A 80 1.29 -10.81 -10.03
CA HIS A 80 0.96 -12.20 -10.40
C HIS A 80 -0.27 -12.77 -9.68
N CYS A 81 -1.35 -11.99 -9.60
CA CYS A 81 -2.64 -12.41 -9.08
C CYS A 81 -3.77 -12.12 -10.08
N LYS A 82 -5.00 -12.45 -9.71
CA LYS A 82 -6.18 -12.12 -10.53
C LYS A 82 -6.68 -10.70 -10.21
N PRO A 83 -7.32 -10.01 -11.17
CA PRO A 83 -7.86 -8.66 -10.92
C PRO A 83 -8.81 -8.58 -9.72
N GLU A 84 -9.65 -9.60 -9.50
CA GLU A 84 -10.56 -9.67 -8.36
C GLU A 84 -9.89 -9.86 -6.99
N GLU A 85 -8.59 -10.17 -6.97
CA GLU A 85 -7.78 -10.27 -5.76
C GLU A 85 -7.09 -8.95 -5.40
N VAL A 86 -7.22 -7.93 -6.26
CA VAL A 86 -6.66 -6.59 -6.02
C VAL A 86 -7.70 -5.69 -5.36
N VAL A 87 -7.41 -5.19 -4.18
CA VAL A 87 -8.26 -4.25 -3.44
C VAL A 87 -7.50 -2.93 -3.25
N TYR A 88 -8.09 -1.83 -3.69
CA TYR A 88 -7.55 -0.49 -3.45
C TYR A 88 -7.97 0.03 -2.08
N THR A 89 -7.01 0.60 -1.36
CA THR A 89 -7.21 1.17 -0.03
C THR A 89 -6.59 2.56 0.05
N TYR A 90 -6.81 3.28 1.15
CA TYR A 90 -6.22 4.60 1.37
C TYR A 90 -4.72 4.56 1.77
N GLY A 91 -4.17 3.37 1.94
CA GLY A 91 -2.75 3.16 2.26
C GLY A 91 -2.52 1.88 3.03
N SER A 92 -1.24 1.54 3.29
CA SER A 92 -0.85 0.30 3.96
C SER A 92 -1.45 0.15 5.36
N SER A 93 -1.62 1.22 6.12
CA SER A 93 -2.28 1.15 7.44
C SER A 93 -3.73 0.69 7.31
N ASP A 94 -4.47 1.18 6.31
CA ASP A 94 -5.85 0.76 6.04
C ASP A 94 -5.90 -0.71 5.61
N SER A 95 -5.02 -1.12 4.68
CA SER A 95 -4.92 -2.52 4.24
C SER A 95 -4.63 -3.47 5.40
N LEU A 96 -3.67 -3.13 6.26
CA LEU A 96 -3.29 -3.96 7.40
C LEU A 96 -4.42 -4.07 8.44
N ASN A 97 -5.11 -2.98 8.71
CA ASN A 97 -6.28 -2.98 9.59
C ASN A 97 -7.44 -3.80 8.98
N MET A 98 -7.66 -3.69 7.68
CA MET A 98 -8.69 -4.48 6.98
C MET A 98 -8.42 -5.99 7.14
N VAL A 99 -7.17 -6.44 7.00
CA VAL A 99 -6.80 -7.84 7.22
C VAL A 99 -6.93 -8.22 8.70
N ALA A 100 -6.39 -7.41 9.61
CA ALA A 100 -6.42 -7.73 11.03
C ALA A 100 -7.85 -7.79 11.57
N PHE A 101 -8.66 -6.77 11.33
CA PHE A 101 -10.03 -6.70 11.87
C PHE A 101 -11.04 -7.46 11.01
N GLY A 102 -10.87 -7.54 9.70
CA GLY A 102 -11.74 -8.31 8.83
C GLY A 102 -11.51 -9.82 8.97
N TYR A 103 -10.29 -10.27 8.71
CA TYR A 103 -9.93 -11.68 8.77
C TYR A 103 -9.59 -12.13 10.20
N GLY A 104 -8.68 -11.42 10.88
CA GLY A 104 -8.18 -11.81 12.20
C GLY A 104 -9.29 -11.96 13.24
N MET A 105 -10.17 -10.97 13.37
CA MET A 105 -11.29 -11.01 14.34
C MET A 105 -12.30 -12.12 14.07
N THR A 106 -12.41 -12.59 12.83
CA THR A 106 -13.42 -13.58 12.44
C THR A 106 -12.87 -15.02 12.38
N HIS A 107 -11.57 -15.19 12.23
CA HIS A 107 -10.97 -16.51 12.01
C HIS A 107 -10.02 -16.94 13.13
N LEU A 108 -9.41 -16.00 13.84
CA LEU A 108 -8.52 -16.33 14.96
C LEU A 108 -9.30 -16.61 16.24
N LYS A 109 -8.80 -17.53 17.03
CA LYS A 109 -9.38 -17.99 18.31
C LYS A 109 -8.29 -18.28 19.31
N GLU A 110 -8.66 -18.60 20.53
CA GLU A 110 -7.75 -19.04 21.59
C GLU A 110 -6.90 -20.23 21.11
N GLY A 111 -5.59 -20.12 21.29
CA GLY A 111 -4.60 -21.11 20.85
C GLY A 111 -3.99 -20.86 19.47
N ASP A 112 -4.56 -19.93 18.68
CA ASP A 112 -3.93 -19.51 17.42
C ASP A 112 -2.80 -18.51 17.69
N GLU A 113 -1.85 -18.42 16.75
CA GLU A 113 -0.65 -17.60 16.88
C GLU A 113 -0.50 -16.63 15.69
N VAL A 114 -0.13 -15.40 15.99
CA VAL A 114 0.23 -14.36 15.00
C VAL A 114 1.70 -14.02 15.19
N LEU A 115 2.52 -14.31 14.19
CA LEU A 115 3.94 -13.99 14.20
C LEU A 115 4.18 -12.64 13.49
N ILE A 116 4.80 -11.70 14.20
CA ILE A 116 5.26 -10.41 13.67
C ILE A 116 6.74 -10.23 13.95
N THR A 117 7.41 -9.29 13.29
CA THR A 117 8.83 -8.99 13.56
C THR A 117 8.98 -7.75 14.45
N LEU A 118 10.11 -7.60 15.13
CA LEU A 118 10.43 -6.38 15.88
C LEU A 118 10.68 -5.18 14.97
N ALA A 119 10.96 -5.41 13.69
CA ALA A 119 11.21 -4.35 12.71
C ALA A 119 9.93 -3.81 12.05
N GLU A 120 8.75 -4.32 12.46
CA GLU A 120 7.48 -3.88 11.90
C GLU A 120 7.16 -2.42 12.26
N HIS A 121 6.49 -1.76 11.34
CA HIS A 121 5.86 -0.47 11.62
C HIS A 121 4.66 -0.67 12.55
N ALA A 122 4.38 0.31 13.42
CA ALA A 122 3.27 0.26 14.37
C ALA A 122 1.91 -0.08 13.72
N SER A 123 1.68 0.34 12.48
CA SER A 123 0.47 0.01 11.72
C SER A 123 0.29 -1.48 11.45
N ASN A 124 1.37 -2.28 11.48
CA ASN A 124 1.31 -3.73 11.34
C ASN A 124 1.50 -4.49 12.68
N THR A 125 1.69 -3.78 13.76
CA THR A 125 1.85 -4.39 15.09
C THR A 125 0.60 -4.20 15.95
N LEU A 126 0.14 -2.96 16.06
CA LEU A 126 -0.93 -2.59 16.99
C LEU A 126 -2.28 -3.28 16.67
N PRO A 127 -2.71 -3.41 15.41
CA PRO A 127 -3.96 -4.12 15.09
C PRO A 127 -3.96 -5.57 15.58
N TRP A 128 -2.84 -6.27 15.44
CA TRP A 128 -2.73 -7.67 15.88
C TRP A 128 -2.75 -7.82 17.39
N PHE A 129 -2.21 -6.86 18.16
CA PHE A 129 -2.36 -6.87 19.60
C PHE A 129 -3.83 -6.71 20.03
N GLU A 130 -4.58 -5.87 19.34
CA GLU A 130 -6.00 -5.70 19.63
C GLU A 130 -6.81 -6.94 19.23
N VAL A 131 -6.51 -7.54 18.08
CA VAL A 131 -7.13 -8.81 17.66
C VAL A 131 -6.82 -9.93 18.67
N ALA A 132 -5.57 -10.09 19.07
CA ALA A 132 -5.17 -11.10 20.05
C ALA A 132 -5.92 -10.95 21.38
N LYS A 133 -6.07 -9.71 21.86
CA LYS A 133 -6.83 -9.40 23.08
C LYS A 133 -8.30 -9.83 23.01
N HIS A 134 -8.93 -9.72 21.83
CA HIS A 134 -10.34 -10.04 21.65
C HIS A 134 -10.58 -11.52 21.33
N THR A 135 -9.66 -12.17 20.63
CA THR A 135 -9.82 -13.56 20.15
C THR A 135 -9.19 -14.59 21.08
N GLY A 136 -8.31 -14.15 21.98
CA GLY A 136 -7.49 -15.07 22.80
C GLY A 136 -6.29 -15.65 22.04
N ALA A 137 -6.06 -15.24 20.78
CA ALA A 137 -4.85 -15.59 20.05
C ALA A 137 -3.62 -14.93 20.68
N VAL A 138 -2.44 -15.48 20.41
CA VAL A 138 -1.17 -14.95 20.95
C VAL A 138 -0.39 -14.25 19.82
N SER A 139 0.04 -13.01 20.05
CA SER A 139 0.92 -12.29 19.14
C SER A 139 2.36 -12.37 19.62
N TYR A 140 3.25 -12.91 18.78
CA TYR A 140 4.68 -13.03 19.04
C TYR A 140 5.47 -12.04 18.21
N THR A 141 6.40 -11.33 18.84
CA THR A 141 7.31 -10.38 18.16
C THR A 141 8.64 -11.01 17.75
N HIS A 142 8.87 -12.27 18.06
CA HIS A 142 10.09 -13.01 17.70
C HIS A 142 9.86 -14.52 17.76
N LEU A 143 10.57 -15.25 16.93
CA LEU A 143 10.65 -16.70 17.02
C LEU A 143 11.50 -17.07 18.23
N THR A 144 10.87 -17.63 19.26
CA THR A 144 11.60 -18.42 20.25
C THR A 144 11.85 -19.78 19.64
N LEU A 145 13.08 -20.06 19.22
CA LEU A 145 13.47 -21.43 18.93
C LEU A 145 13.24 -22.25 20.19
N PRO A 146 12.58 -23.44 20.10
CA PRO A 146 12.47 -24.31 21.25
C PRO A 146 13.88 -24.60 21.74
N THR A 147 14.16 -24.24 22.99
CA THR A 147 15.44 -24.56 23.63
C THR A 147 15.47 -26.07 23.72
N ILE A 148 16.25 -26.73 22.88
CA ILE A 148 16.55 -28.13 23.05
C ILE A 148 17.36 -28.21 24.36
N ARG A 149 16.72 -28.61 25.44
CA ARG A 149 17.44 -29.06 26.62
C ARG A 149 18.12 -30.38 26.23
N LEU A 150 19.44 -30.30 26.01
CA LEU A 150 20.31 -31.48 26.02
C LEU A 150 20.42 -31.99 27.44
#